data_39c3f42a05daca9690a6fdbbb4b5774f
#
_entry.id   39c3f42a05daca9690a6fdbbb4b5774f
#
_cell.length_a   1.000
_cell.length_b   1.000
_cell.length_c   1.000
_cell.angle_alpha   90.00
_cell.angle_beta   90.00
_cell.angle_gamma   90.00
#
_symmetry.space_group_name_H-M   'P 1'
#
loop_
_entity.id
_entity.type
_entity.pdbx_description
1 polymer ?
#
loop_
_entity_poly.entity_id
_entity_poly.type
_entity_poly.pdbx_seq_one_letter_code
_entity_poly.pdbx_strand_id
1 'polypeptide(L)'
;MKKGLRLLAVAGLMVFSLSSFMPAKNVFTAAEQQQVSIATPGLFAQSQAFNVDFEIFRAKEYSFPLPVGKAALQNNNVLRISTSKGDAVKAMLEGYVRLSRKSESMGNVIVVRHDCGLETVYANNAENLVKVGQHRL
;
A
#
# COMPACT_ATOMS: atom_id res chain seq x y z
N MET A 1 5.34 43.67 -20.80
CA MET A 1 4.97 43.29 -19.43
C MET A 1 3.88 42.20 -19.37
N LYS A 2 2.73 42.43 -20.00
CA LYS A 2 1.66 41.39 -20.00
C LYS A 2 2.06 40.08 -20.71
N LYS A 3 2.90 40.15 -21.75
CA LYS A 3 3.43 38.96 -22.44
C LYS A 3 4.40 38.14 -21.60
N GLY A 4 5.22 38.79 -20.76
CA GLY A 4 6.13 38.10 -19.86
C GLY A 4 5.42 37.39 -18.72
N LEU A 5 4.37 37.97 -18.19
CA LEU A 5 3.52 37.33 -17.18
C LEU A 5 2.78 36.09 -17.72
N ARG A 6 2.33 36.15 -18.98
CA ARG A 6 1.71 34.98 -19.63
C ARG A 6 2.69 33.82 -19.84
N LEU A 7 3.90 34.11 -20.22
CA LEU A 7 4.95 33.09 -20.37
C LEU A 7 5.31 32.43 -19.04
N LEU A 8 5.42 33.21 -17.96
CA LEU A 8 5.65 32.69 -16.64
C LEU A 8 4.48 31.82 -16.13
N ALA A 9 3.24 32.21 -16.39
CA ALA A 9 2.08 31.44 -16.03
C ALA A 9 2.02 30.10 -16.79
N VAL A 10 2.34 30.08 -18.09
CA VAL A 10 2.38 28.87 -18.89
C VAL A 10 3.50 27.92 -18.41
N ALA A 11 4.69 28.43 -18.12
CA ALA A 11 5.79 27.64 -17.60
C ALA A 11 5.45 27.06 -16.20
N GLY A 12 4.82 27.85 -15.34
CA GLY A 12 4.35 27.38 -14.04
C GLY A 12 3.29 26.29 -14.14
N LEU A 13 2.35 26.44 -15.07
CA LEU A 13 1.34 25.40 -15.34
C LEU A 13 1.95 24.12 -15.88
N MET A 14 2.94 24.18 -16.76
CA MET A 14 3.63 22.99 -17.28
C MET A 14 4.39 22.24 -16.19
N VAL A 15 5.11 22.93 -15.32
CA VAL A 15 5.82 22.31 -14.18
C VAL A 15 4.82 21.67 -13.22
N PHE A 16 3.71 22.34 -12.92
CA PHE A 16 2.66 21.81 -12.08
C PHE A 16 1.98 20.58 -12.70
N SER A 17 1.71 20.59 -14.01
CA SER A 17 1.13 19.46 -14.73
C SER A 17 2.03 18.23 -14.71
N LEU A 18 3.36 18.41 -14.87
CA LEU A 18 4.32 17.32 -14.79
C LEU A 18 4.37 16.70 -13.40
N SER A 19 4.31 17.51 -12.33
CA SER A 19 4.25 17.01 -10.97
C SER A 19 2.93 16.29 -10.65
N SER A 20 1.83 16.63 -11.33
CA SER A 20 0.54 15.96 -11.14
C SER A 20 0.46 14.56 -11.77
N PHE A 21 1.40 14.19 -12.66
CA PHE A 21 1.52 12.83 -13.19
C PHE A 21 2.18 11.84 -12.21
N MET A 22 2.83 12.31 -11.16
CA MET A 22 3.31 11.45 -10.08
C MET A 22 2.19 11.25 -9.06
N PRO A 23 1.61 10.04 -8.96
CA PRO A 23 0.57 9.80 -7.95
C PRO A 23 1.16 10.02 -6.57
N ALA A 24 0.47 10.79 -5.73
CA ALA A 24 0.82 10.88 -4.33
C ALA A 24 0.74 9.48 -3.69
N LYS A 25 1.67 9.16 -2.81
CA LYS A 25 1.78 7.81 -2.19
C LYS A 25 0.52 7.36 -1.45
N ASN A 26 -0.28 8.29 -1.00
CA ASN A 26 -1.50 8.04 -0.23
C ASN A 26 -2.80 8.22 -1.03
N VAL A 27 -2.71 8.48 -2.33
CA VAL A 27 -3.87 8.66 -3.21
C VAL A 27 -3.94 7.49 -4.17
N PHE A 28 -5.06 6.79 -4.15
CA PHE A 28 -5.27 5.57 -4.94
C PHE A 28 -6.48 5.72 -5.87
N THR A 29 -6.38 5.14 -7.07
CA THR A 29 -7.48 5.09 -8.03
C THR A 29 -8.62 4.21 -7.51
N ALA A 30 -9.81 4.35 -8.10
CA ALA A 30 -10.94 3.49 -7.74
C ALA A 30 -10.64 2.00 -7.94
N ALA A 31 -9.93 1.63 -9.00
CA ALA A 31 -9.51 0.25 -9.24
C ALA A 31 -8.57 -0.27 -8.15
N GLU A 32 -7.60 0.54 -7.74
CA GLU A 32 -6.67 0.20 -6.67
C GLU A 32 -7.37 0.03 -5.31
N GLN A 33 -8.46 0.76 -5.09
CA GLN A 33 -9.24 0.67 -3.85
C GLN A 33 -10.20 -0.52 -3.82
N GLN A 34 -10.47 -1.14 -4.96
CA GLN A 34 -11.43 -2.23 -5.08
C GLN A 34 -10.80 -3.60 -5.33
N GLN A 35 -9.69 -3.65 -6.03
CA GLN A 35 -9.04 -4.90 -6.43
C GLN A 35 -7.88 -5.23 -5.49
N VAL A 36 -7.95 -6.37 -4.83
CA VAL A 36 -6.88 -6.83 -3.94
C VAL A 36 -5.60 -7.09 -4.74
N SER A 37 -5.72 -7.78 -5.86
CA SER A 37 -4.58 -8.13 -6.72
C SER A 37 -4.51 -7.18 -7.92
N ILE A 38 -3.86 -6.05 -7.73
CA ILE A 38 -3.55 -5.10 -8.79
C ILE A 38 -2.11 -4.63 -8.64
N ALA A 39 -1.37 -4.61 -9.73
CA ALA A 39 0.01 -4.13 -9.70
C ALA A 39 0.06 -2.62 -9.38
N THR A 40 1.07 -2.22 -8.63
CA THR A 40 1.36 -0.81 -8.42
C THR A 40 1.61 -0.14 -9.77
N PRO A 41 0.90 0.95 -10.10
CA PRO A 41 1.13 1.65 -11.36
C PRO A 41 2.59 2.01 -11.58
N GLY A 42 3.11 1.70 -12.76
CA GLY A 42 4.49 1.99 -13.13
C GLY A 42 5.54 1.04 -12.57
N LEU A 43 5.18 0.10 -11.70
CA LEU A 43 6.14 -0.82 -11.08
C LEU A 43 6.92 -1.64 -12.10
N PHE A 44 6.25 -2.07 -13.16
CA PHE A 44 6.83 -2.87 -14.25
C PHE A 44 7.04 -2.07 -15.54
N ALA A 45 7.10 -0.74 -15.47
CA ALA A 45 7.22 0.11 -16.66
C ALA A 45 8.54 -0.09 -17.40
N GLN A 46 9.62 -0.43 -16.70
CA GLN A 46 10.96 -0.58 -17.25
C GLN A 46 11.48 -2.02 -17.20
N SER A 47 10.87 -2.88 -16.42
CA SER A 47 11.30 -4.28 -16.24
C SER A 47 10.10 -5.14 -15.86
N GLN A 48 10.12 -6.40 -16.28
CA GLN A 48 9.11 -7.39 -15.88
C GLN A 48 9.26 -7.86 -14.43
N ALA A 49 10.35 -7.51 -13.78
CA ALA A 49 10.62 -7.85 -12.39
C ALA A 49 11.19 -6.65 -11.65
N PHE A 50 10.97 -6.59 -10.37
CA PHE A 50 11.64 -5.66 -9.48
C PHE A 50 12.23 -6.42 -8.29
N ASN A 51 13.31 -5.89 -7.74
CA ASN A 51 13.97 -6.47 -6.57
C ASN A 51 13.68 -5.61 -5.36
N VAL A 52 13.36 -6.26 -4.25
CA VAL A 52 13.25 -5.63 -2.94
C VAL A 52 14.43 -6.09 -2.11
N ASP A 53 15.28 -5.15 -1.73
CA ASP A 53 16.40 -5.42 -0.85
C ASP A 53 15.93 -5.31 0.61
N PHE A 54 15.71 -6.46 1.24
CA PHE A 54 15.28 -6.50 2.63
C PHE A 54 16.41 -6.20 3.62
N GLU A 55 17.66 -6.20 3.20
CA GLU A 55 18.80 -5.88 4.06
C GLU A 55 18.85 -4.40 4.45
N ILE A 56 18.24 -3.53 3.65
CA ILE A 56 18.15 -2.09 3.96
C ILE A 56 17.19 -1.78 5.13
N PHE A 57 16.27 -2.70 5.44
CA PHE A 57 15.33 -2.51 6.53
C PHE A 57 15.96 -2.88 7.87
N ARG A 58 15.80 -2.02 8.85
CA ARG A 58 16.23 -2.29 10.21
C ARG A 58 15.22 -3.20 10.92
N ALA A 59 15.68 -3.98 11.89
CA ALA A 59 14.80 -4.87 12.65
C ALA A 59 13.58 -4.16 13.26
N LYS A 60 13.72 -2.90 13.66
CA LYS A 60 12.63 -2.08 14.20
C LYS A 60 11.58 -1.63 13.18
N GLU A 61 11.87 -1.74 11.89
CA GLU A 61 10.95 -1.38 10.79
C GLU A 61 10.02 -2.54 10.44
N TYR A 62 10.29 -3.73 10.94
CA TYR A 62 9.42 -4.89 10.80
C TYR A 62 8.56 -5.09 12.04
N SER A 63 7.30 -5.41 11.81
CA SER A 63 6.41 -5.90 12.87
C SER A 63 5.79 -7.21 12.45
N PHE A 64 5.78 -8.20 13.34
CA PHE A 64 4.97 -9.37 13.11
C PHE A 64 3.49 -8.96 13.24
N PRO A 65 2.61 -9.36 12.28
CA PRO A 65 1.24 -8.84 12.22
C PRO A 65 0.41 -9.11 13.47
N LEU A 66 0.66 -10.25 14.10
CA LEU A 66 -0.01 -10.68 15.32
C LEU A 66 1.02 -11.28 16.28
N PRO A 67 1.23 -10.71 17.47
CA PRO A 67 2.17 -11.25 18.44
C PRO A 67 1.65 -12.50 19.16
N VAL A 68 0.39 -12.86 18.94
CA VAL A 68 -0.30 -13.99 19.57
C VAL A 68 -0.94 -14.87 18.52
N GLY A 69 -1.24 -16.11 18.86
CA GLY A 69 -1.87 -17.06 17.97
C GLY A 69 -0.90 -18.11 17.42
N LYS A 70 -1.44 -18.99 16.57
CA LYS A 70 -0.66 -20.04 15.90
C LYS A 70 -0.47 -19.71 14.45
N ALA A 71 0.77 -19.57 14.02
CA ALA A 71 1.14 -19.28 12.63
C ALA A 71 1.47 -20.56 11.88
N ALA A 72 0.95 -20.68 10.65
CA ALA A 72 1.25 -21.75 9.73
C ALA A 72 1.41 -21.21 8.32
N LEU A 73 2.53 -21.52 7.68
CA LEU A 73 2.75 -21.18 6.28
C LEU A 73 1.89 -22.08 5.39
N GLN A 74 1.01 -21.46 4.61
CA GLN A 74 0.10 -22.20 3.70
C GLN A 74 0.70 -22.41 2.32
N ASN A 75 1.28 -21.34 1.78
CA ASN A 75 1.98 -21.29 0.51
C ASN A 75 3.22 -20.43 0.70
N ASN A 76 4.07 -20.37 -0.30
CA ASN A 76 5.32 -19.63 -0.22
C ASN A 76 5.17 -18.15 0.24
N ASN A 77 3.99 -17.57 0.04
CA ASN A 77 3.73 -16.16 0.33
C ASN A 77 2.48 -15.91 1.17
N VAL A 78 1.86 -16.97 1.72
CA VAL A 78 0.66 -16.86 2.56
C VAL A 78 0.91 -17.46 3.92
N LEU A 79 0.82 -16.60 4.94
CA LEU A 79 0.90 -17.00 6.34
C LEU A 79 -0.50 -16.96 6.94
N ARG A 80 -0.97 -18.09 7.46
CA ARG A 80 -2.21 -18.15 8.23
C ARG A 80 -1.90 -18.06 9.72
N ILE A 81 -2.58 -17.14 10.40
CA ILE A 81 -2.46 -16.99 11.86
C ILE A 81 -3.83 -17.25 12.48
N SER A 82 -3.94 -18.32 13.24
CA SER A 82 -5.15 -18.64 13.98
C SER A 82 -5.10 -17.96 15.34
N THR A 83 -6.05 -17.08 15.59
CA THR A 83 -6.09 -16.25 16.79
C THR A 83 -7.54 -15.97 17.21
N SER A 84 -7.73 -15.26 18.31
CA SER A 84 -9.05 -14.91 18.85
C SER A 84 -9.55 -13.61 18.25
N LYS A 85 -10.88 -13.51 18.10
CA LYS A 85 -11.52 -12.25 17.72
C LYS A 85 -11.18 -11.15 18.74
N GLY A 86 -10.79 -10.01 18.26
CA GLY A 86 -10.38 -8.86 19.07
C GLY A 86 -8.88 -8.67 19.19
N ASP A 87 -8.08 -9.65 18.78
CA ASP A 87 -6.63 -9.48 18.70
C ASP A 87 -6.26 -8.46 17.63
N ALA A 88 -5.38 -7.52 17.97
CA ALA A 88 -5.00 -6.44 17.09
C ALA A 88 -3.97 -6.89 16.05
N VAL A 89 -4.29 -6.66 14.79
CA VAL A 89 -3.38 -6.90 13.65
C VAL A 89 -2.63 -5.61 13.33
N LYS A 90 -1.30 -5.71 13.22
CA LYS A 90 -0.43 -4.59 12.90
C LYS A 90 0.12 -4.71 11.48
N ALA A 91 0.41 -3.56 10.85
CA ALA A 91 1.14 -3.54 9.60
C ALA A 91 2.56 -4.10 9.79
N MET A 92 2.99 -4.95 8.88
CA MET A 92 4.35 -5.55 8.94
C MET A 92 5.45 -4.53 8.70
N LEU A 93 5.19 -3.57 7.85
CA LEU A 93 6.10 -2.49 7.46
C LEU A 93 5.32 -1.18 7.37
N GLU A 94 6.04 -0.09 7.42
CA GLU A 94 5.48 1.23 7.16
C GLU A 94 4.90 1.34 5.75
N GLY A 95 3.75 1.98 5.62
CA GLY A 95 3.10 2.17 4.33
C GLY A 95 1.76 2.88 4.42
N TYR A 96 1.06 2.91 3.30
CA TYR A 96 -0.26 3.53 3.19
C TYR A 96 -1.32 2.50 2.89
N VAL A 97 -2.47 2.61 3.53
CA VAL A 97 -3.62 1.75 3.26
C VAL A 97 -4.14 2.03 1.86
N ARG A 98 -4.04 1.04 0.98
CA ARG A 98 -4.52 1.12 -0.40
C ARG A 98 -5.96 0.66 -0.54
N LEU A 99 -6.33 -0.35 0.24
CA LEU A 99 -7.64 -0.99 0.20
C LEU A 99 -8.06 -1.34 1.62
N SER A 100 -9.33 -1.05 1.94
CA SER A 100 -9.96 -1.44 3.19
C SER A 100 -11.43 -1.68 2.92
N ARG A 101 -11.84 -2.95 2.78
CA ARG A 101 -13.20 -3.30 2.40
C ARG A 101 -13.55 -4.73 2.82
N LYS A 102 -14.82 -5.11 2.65
CA LYS A 102 -15.28 -6.49 2.76
C LYS A 102 -15.26 -7.14 1.38
N SER A 103 -14.68 -8.33 1.29
CA SER A 103 -14.62 -9.17 0.10
C SER A 103 -15.38 -10.48 0.37
N GLU A 104 -16.02 -11.03 -0.65
CA GLU A 104 -16.71 -12.32 -0.51
C GLU A 104 -15.74 -13.47 -0.22
N SER A 105 -14.56 -13.46 -0.83
CA SER A 105 -13.57 -14.53 -0.70
C SER A 105 -12.59 -14.33 0.45
N MET A 106 -12.35 -13.09 0.88
CA MET A 106 -11.29 -12.75 1.84
C MET A 106 -11.81 -12.11 3.12
N GLY A 107 -13.13 -11.97 3.28
CA GLY A 107 -13.74 -11.30 4.42
C GLY A 107 -13.36 -9.81 4.50
N ASN A 108 -13.23 -9.28 5.69
CA ASN A 108 -12.69 -7.93 5.85
C ASN A 108 -11.20 -7.95 5.52
N VAL A 109 -10.81 -7.21 4.50
CA VAL A 109 -9.44 -7.21 3.95
C VAL A 109 -8.87 -5.81 3.91
N ILE A 110 -7.60 -5.72 4.26
CA ILE A 110 -6.79 -4.50 4.17
C ILE A 110 -5.56 -4.80 3.34
N VAL A 111 -5.21 -3.89 2.44
CA VAL A 111 -3.95 -3.92 1.69
C VAL A 111 -3.16 -2.66 2.02
N VAL A 112 -1.91 -2.84 2.39
CA VAL A 112 -0.96 -1.77 2.67
C VAL A 112 0.12 -1.77 1.60
N ARG A 113 0.33 -0.62 0.95
CA ARG A 113 1.41 -0.41 -0.01
C ARG A 113 2.59 0.23 0.69
N HIS A 114 3.74 -0.40 0.55
CA HIS A 114 5.01 0.06 1.12
C HIS A 114 5.81 0.87 0.12
N ASP A 115 6.71 1.72 0.60
CA ASP A 115 7.53 2.60 -0.26
C ASP A 115 8.40 1.84 -1.27
N CYS A 116 8.80 0.62 -0.95
CA CYS A 116 9.57 -0.24 -1.86
C CYS A 116 8.74 -0.86 -2.99
N GLY A 117 7.44 -0.59 -3.07
CA GLY A 117 6.54 -1.19 -4.06
C GLY A 117 5.90 -2.50 -3.64
N LEU A 118 6.37 -3.11 -2.56
CA LEU A 118 5.77 -4.31 -1.98
C LEU A 118 4.41 -3.98 -1.36
N GLU A 119 3.49 -4.92 -1.43
CA GLU A 119 2.21 -4.83 -0.73
C GLU A 119 2.02 -5.99 0.23
N THR A 120 1.41 -5.71 1.39
CA THR A 120 1.00 -6.74 2.34
C THR A 120 -0.51 -6.75 2.46
N VAL A 121 -1.08 -7.96 2.51
CA VAL A 121 -2.53 -8.19 2.55
C VAL A 121 -2.89 -8.83 3.89
N TYR A 122 -3.88 -8.26 4.55
CA TYR A 122 -4.41 -8.74 5.84
C TYR A 122 -5.89 -9.10 5.63
N ALA A 123 -6.20 -10.38 5.60
CA ALA A 123 -7.52 -10.89 5.28
C ALA A 123 -8.22 -11.53 6.47
N ASN A 124 -9.53 -11.71 6.36
CA ASN A 124 -10.38 -12.31 7.39
C ASN A 124 -10.32 -11.58 8.73
N ASN A 125 -10.15 -10.27 8.70
CA ASN A 125 -10.22 -9.45 9.90
C ASN A 125 -11.66 -9.43 10.44
N ALA A 126 -11.81 -9.40 11.75
CA ALA A 126 -13.15 -9.24 12.37
C ALA A 126 -13.72 -7.87 12.01
N GLU A 127 -12.88 -6.85 11.98
CA GLU A 127 -13.21 -5.47 11.65
C GLU A 127 -12.00 -4.76 11.06
N ASN A 128 -12.23 -3.91 10.07
CA ASN A 128 -11.20 -3.02 9.54
C ASN A 128 -11.26 -1.68 10.27
N LEU A 129 -10.21 -1.36 11.03
CA LEU A 129 -10.13 -0.13 11.83
C LEU A 129 -9.47 1.03 11.07
N VAL A 130 -8.97 0.77 9.86
CA VAL A 130 -8.23 1.74 9.06
C VAL A 130 -8.95 2.02 7.74
N LYS A 131 -8.69 3.20 7.17
CA LYS A 131 -9.28 3.65 5.91
C LYS A 131 -8.19 3.89 4.86
N VAL A 132 -8.60 3.81 3.59
CA VAL A 132 -7.74 4.14 2.45
C VAL A 132 -7.08 5.51 2.64
N GLY A 133 -5.80 5.59 2.34
CA GLY A 133 -4.98 6.80 2.46
C GLY A 133 -4.30 6.98 3.81
N GLN A 134 -4.67 6.21 4.85
CA GLN A 134 -4.02 6.32 6.15
C GLN A 134 -2.62 5.70 6.14
N HIS A 135 -1.69 6.42 6.76
CA HIS A 135 -0.33 5.93 6.97
C HIS A 135 -0.29 4.97 8.17
N ARG A 136 0.48 3.89 8.04
CA ARG A 136 0.69 2.89 9.09
C ARG A 136 2.17 2.57 9.26
N LEU A 137 2.53 2.44 10.49
CA LEU A 137 3.85 2.01 10.95
C LEU A 137 3.83 0.56 11.37
#